data_7c8b12819307270b8489054d8346fada
#
_entry.id   7c8b12819307270b8489054d8346fada
#
_cell.length_a   1.000
_cell.length_b   1.000
_cell.length_c   1.000
_cell.angle_alpha   90.00
_cell.angle_beta   90.00
_cell.angle_gamma   90.00
#
_symmetry.space_group_name_H-M   'P 1'
#
loop_
_entity.id
_entity.type
_entity.pdbx_description
1 polymer ?
#
loop_
_entity_poly.entity_id
_entity_poly.type
_entity_poly.pdbx_seq_one_letter_code
_entity_poly.pdbx_strand_id
1 'polypeptide(L)'
;MRVHIVSNDSTVFLKDQGDVSEIFGGRYTEVRNFCKRASLRYEIKISIITGEYGLLTSPHRISRYEKITDSKEEYVKLERKFCYSKKIFEESKSVDVLILFVPKDMTKIILQQGNNDCKLITVTNYIPKYKESNPNWYFIERKGARIGRKNEKIIFEILQNLESSNC
;
A
#
# COMPACT_ATOMS: atom_id res chain seq x y z
N MET A 1 10.58 -14.73 0.42
CA MET A 1 10.59 -13.25 0.41
C MET A 1 9.32 -12.75 1.08
N ARG A 2 9.44 -11.78 1.98
CA ARG A 2 8.34 -11.16 2.73
C ARG A 2 7.97 -9.82 2.08
N VAL A 3 6.69 -9.61 1.82
CA VAL A 3 6.17 -8.43 1.13
C VAL A 3 5.09 -7.76 1.98
N HIS A 4 5.26 -6.47 2.27
CA HIS A 4 4.26 -5.66 2.94
C HIS A 4 3.47 -4.85 1.91
N ILE A 5 2.17 -5.05 1.84
CA ILE A 5 1.27 -4.35 0.92
C ILE A 5 0.43 -3.37 1.72
N VAL A 6 0.49 -2.10 1.32
CA VAL A 6 -0.26 -1.01 1.95
C VAL A 6 -1.21 -0.40 0.94
N SER A 7 -2.47 -0.29 1.31
CA SER A 7 -3.52 0.41 0.56
C SER A 7 -4.25 1.39 1.47
N ASN A 8 -5.08 2.22 0.92
CA ASN A 8 -6.06 3.01 1.68
C ASN A 8 -7.44 2.37 1.60
N ASP A 9 -8.34 2.79 2.47
CA ASP A 9 -9.71 2.32 2.50
C ASP A 9 -10.52 2.69 1.25
N SER A 10 -11.71 2.14 1.14
CA SER A 10 -12.67 2.42 0.06
C SER A 10 -14.00 2.87 0.65
N THR A 11 -14.74 3.66 -0.11
CA THR A 11 -16.12 4.07 0.24
C THR A 11 -17.12 2.92 0.22
N VAL A 12 -16.74 1.80 -0.39
CA VAL A 12 -17.58 0.61 -0.50
C VAL A 12 -17.19 -0.41 0.55
N PHE A 13 -18.14 -0.76 1.41
CA PHE A 13 -18.02 -1.86 2.37
C PHE A 13 -18.83 -3.07 1.89
N LEU A 14 -18.20 -4.22 1.86
CA LEU A 14 -18.86 -5.49 1.48
C LEU A 14 -19.66 -6.10 2.63
N LYS A 15 -19.30 -5.75 3.88
CA LYS A 15 -19.87 -6.28 5.12
C LYS A 15 -19.96 -5.17 6.16
N ASP A 16 -20.76 -5.37 7.20
CA ASP A 16 -20.82 -4.47 8.35
C ASP A 16 -19.68 -4.67 9.33
N GLN A 17 -19.11 -5.88 9.38
CA GLN A 17 -17.95 -6.24 10.21
C GLN A 17 -17.07 -7.25 9.47
N GLY A 18 -15.79 -7.21 9.74
CA GLY A 18 -14.83 -8.15 9.19
C GLY A 18 -13.39 -7.73 9.36
N ASP A 19 -12.48 -8.56 8.86
CA ASP A 19 -11.07 -8.20 8.83
C ASP A 19 -10.83 -7.01 7.92
N VAL A 20 -9.93 -6.13 8.32
CA VAL A 20 -9.60 -4.91 7.57
C VAL A 20 -9.15 -5.19 6.14
N SER A 21 -8.53 -6.33 5.87
CA SER A 21 -8.10 -6.74 4.53
C SER A 21 -9.23 -7.30 3.65
N GLU A 22 -10.41 -7.59 4.21
CA GLU A 22 -11.52 -8.25 3.51
C GLU A 22 -12.81 -7.40 3.43
N ILE A 23 -12.95 -6.39 4.29
CA ILE A 23 -14.21 -5.66 4.46
C ILE A 23 -14.51 -4.67 3.31
N PHE A 24 -13.48 -4.17 2.61
CA PHE A 24 -13.63 -3.16 1.58
C PHE A 24 -13.87 -3.75 0.19
N GLY A 25 -14.72 -3.08 -0.59
CA GLY A 25 -14.96 -3.32 -2.01
C GLY A 25 -14.43 -2.19 -2.89
N GLY A 26 -15.12 -1.92 -3.99
CA GLY A 26 -14.73 -0.87 -4.93
C GLY A 26 -13.31 -1.05 -5.47
N ARG A 27 -12.54 0.01 -5.50
CA ARG A 27 -11.13 -0.01 -5.99
C ARG A 27 -10.21 -0.94 -5.18
N TYR A 28 -10.52 -1.19 -3.90
CA TYR A 28 -9.74 -2.09 -3.07
C TYR A 28 -9.87 -3.56 -3.51
N THR A 29 -10.93 -3.92 -4.20
CA THR A 29 -11.13 -5.29 -4.73
C THR A 29 -9.93 -5.76 -5.56
N GLU A 30 -9.36 -4.89 -6.35
CA GLU A 30 -8.19 -5.20 -7.18
C GLU A 30 -6.93 -5.43 -6.33
N VAL A 31 -6.73 -4.62 -5.29
CA VAL A 31 -5.63 -4.81 -4.33
C VAL A 31 -5.80 -6.14 -3.60
N ARG A 32 -6.99 -6.45 -3.11
CA ARG A 32 -7.27 -7.74 -2.44
C ARG A 32 -6.99 -8.93 -3.34
N ASN A 33 -7.41 -8.86 -4.61
CA ASN A 33 -7.13 -9.92 -5.57
C ASN A 33 -5.64 -10.06 -5.88
N PHE A 34 -4.92 -8.95 -5.96
CA PHE A 34 -3.46 -8.96 -6.06
C PHE A 34 -2.82 -9.65 -4.83
N CYS A 35 -3.24 -9.31 -3.62
CA CYS A 35 -2.74 -9.93 -2.40
C CYS A 35 -2.96 -11.44 -2.40
N LYS A 36 -4.13 -11.91 -2.83
CA LYS A 36 -4.43 -13.35 -2.95
C LYS A 36 -3.49 -14.06 -3.92
N ARG A 37 -3.23 -13.48 -5.08
CA ARG A 37 -2.28 -14.04 -6.06
C ARG A 37 -0.85 -14.03 -5.55
N ALA A 38 -0.42 -12.93 -4.94
CA ALA A 38 0.91 -12.79 -4.39
C ALA A 38 1.18 -13.78 -3.24
N SER A 39 0.16 -14.05 -2.41
CA SER A 39 0.27 -14.99 -1.28
C SER A 39 0.51 -16.44 -1.69
N LEU A 40 0.29 -16.78 -2.95
CA LEU A 40 0.63 -18.11 -3.47
C LEU A 40 2.15 -18.35 -3.55
N ARG A 41 2.94 -17.28 -3.54
CA ARG A 41 4.41 -17.35 -3.71
C ARG A 41 5.20 -16.64 -2.60
N TYR A 42 4.64 -15.62 -2.02
CA TYR A 42 5.30 -14.75 -1.04
C TYR A 42 4.56 -14.74 0.29
N GLU A 43 5.29 -14.49 1.36
CA GLU A 43 4.70 -14.19 2.66
C GLU A 43 4.20 -12.73 2.64
N ILE A 44 2.88 -12.56 2.73
CA ILE A 44 2.21 -11.27 2.53
C ILE A 44 1.72 -10.70 3.87
N LYS A 45 2.12 -9.48 4.16
CA LYS A 45 1.57 -8.63 5.21
C LYS A 45 0.71 -7.54 4.56
N ILE A 46 -0.50 -7.31 5.07
CA ILE A 46 -1.45 -6.34 4.50
C ILE A 46 -1.80 -5.30 5.56
N SER A 47 -1.64 -4.03 5.21
CA SER A 47 -2.07 -2.90 6.03
C SER A 47 -2.96 -1.95 5.22
N ILE A 48 -3.96 -1.39 5.89
CA ILE A 48 -4.91 -0.44 5.30
C ILE A 48 -4.85 0.86 6.09
N ILE A 49 -4.68 1.96 5.38
CA ILE A 49 -4.83 3.31 5.95
C ILE A 49 -6.32 3.63 5.97
N THR A 50 -6.91 3.62 7.15
CA THR A 50 -8.35 3.88 7.35
C THR A 50 -8.60 5.32 7.79
N GLY A 51 -9.68 5.92 7.31
CA GLY A 51 -10.07 7.27 7.69
C GLY A 51 -10.48 7.41 9.16
N GLU A 52 -10.93 6.32 9.77
CA GLU A 52 -11.38 6.31 11.17
C GLU A 52 -10.28 5.96 12.17
N TYR A 53 -9.41 4.99 11.83
CA TYR A 53 -8.47 4.38 12.78
C TYR A 53 -7.01 4.55 12.40
N GLY A 54 -6.69 5.22 11.29
CA GLY A 54 -5.34 5.29 10.77
C GLY A 54 -4.88 3.96 10.17
N LEU A 55 -3.61 3.61 10.32
CA LEU A 55 -3.06 2.37 9.78
C LEU A 55 -3.48 1.17 10.63
N LEU A 56 -4.13 0.21 10.00
CA LEU A 56 -4.45 -1.09 10.59
C LEU A 56 -3.83 -2.22 9.78
N THR A 57 -3.23 -3.18 10.46
CA THR A 57 -2.59 -4.34 9.84
C THR A 57 -3.42 -5.60 10.10
N SER A 58 -3.72 -6.34 9.03
CA SER A 58 -4.43 -7.62 9.12
C SER A 58 -3.59 -8.67 9.87
N PRO A 59 -4.18 -9.51 10.73
CA PRO A 59 -5.59 -9.60 11.05
C PRO A 59 -6.02 -8.51 12.05
N HIS A 60 -7.04 -7.77 11.71
CA HIS A 60 -7.66 -6.76 12.57
C HIS A 60 -9.14 -6.60 12.21
N ARG A 61 -10.02 -6.98 13.12
CA ARG A 61 -11.47 -6.89 12.89
C ARG A 61 -11.96 -5.49 13.15
N ILE A 62 -12.74 -4.95 12.21
CA ILE A 62 -13.37 -3.63 12.31
C ILE A 62 -14.84 -3.69 11.94
N SER A 63 -15.58 -2.69 12.38
CA SER A 63 -16.95 -2.43 11.93
C SER A 63 -16.94 -1.34 10.87
N ARG A 64 -17.98 -1.33 10.04
CA ARG A 64 -18.23 -0.28 9.07
C ARG A 64 -18.22 1.11 9.73
N TYR A 65 -17.66 2.10 9.05
CA TYR A 65 -17.62 3.50 9.47
C TYR A 65 -17.87 4.42 8.27
N GLU A 66 -18.19 5.67 8.52
CA GLU A 66 -18.51 6.66 7.47
C GLU A 66 -17.37 7.61 7.14
N LYS A 67 -16.36 7.72 8.01
CA LYS A 67 -15.24 8.66 7.86
C LYS A 67 -14.22 8.15 6.84
N ILE A 68 -14.51 8.35 5.57
CA ILE A 68 -13.59 8.07 4.45
C ILE A 68 -12.90 9.37 4.05
N THR A 69 -11.58 9.31 3.91
CA THR A 69 -10.75 10.44 3.49
C THR A 69 -10.46 10.37 1.99
N ASP A 70 -10.63 11.48 1.27
CA ASP A 70 -10.49 11.52 -0.19
C ASP A 70 -9.79 12.77 -0.73
N SER A 71 -9.27 13.64 0.14
CA SER A 71 -8.56 14.85 -0.25
C SER A 71 -7.18 14.95 0.39
N LYS A 72 -6.29 15.73 -0.25
CA LYS A 72 -4.95 16.00 0.27
C LYS A 72 -4.97 16.55 1.70
N GLU A 73 -5.87 17.48 1.99
CA GLU A 73 -6.03 18.10 3.31
C GLU A 73 -6.40 17.05 4.36
N GLU A 74 -7.28 16.14 4.01
CA GLU A 74 -7.70 15.06 4.90
C GLU A 74 -6.58 14.03 5.11
N TYR A 75 -5.78 13.71 4.10
CA TYR A 75 -4.61 12.85 4.24
C TYR A 75 -3.57 13.44 5.19
N VAL A 76 -3.36 14.77 5.13
CA VAL A 76 -2.46 15.47 6.05
C VAL A 76 -3.00 15.47 7.48
N LYS A 77 -4.29 15.70 7.68
CA LYS A 77 -4.92 15.63 9.00
C LYS A 77 -4.83 14.23 9.60
N LEU A 78 -5.06 13.20 8.78
CA LEU A 78 -4.95 11.81 9.18
C LEU A 78 -3.52 11.46 9.61
N GLU A 79 -2.52 11.93 8.85
CA GLU A 79 -1.10 11.77 9.20
C GLU A 79 -0.77 12.43 10.54
N ARG A 80 -1.22 13.65 10.77
CA ARG A 80 -1.01 14.36 12.04
C ARG A 80 -1.65 13.63 13.22
N LYS A 81 -2.80 13.00 13.02
CA LYS A 81 -3.52 12.29 14.06
C LYS A 81 -2.94 10.92 14.37
N PHE A 82 -2.56 10.15 13.35
CA PHE A 82 -2.24 8.73 13.48
C PHE A 82 -0.80 8.36 13.10
N CYS A 83 -0.03 9.26 12.48
CA CYS A 83 1.34 9.00 12.05
C CYS A 83 1.46 7.72 11.19
N TYR A 84 0.58 7.54 10.21
CA TYR A 84 0.55 6.31 9.41
C TYR A 84 1.84 6.10 8.62
N SER A 85 2.50 7.16 8.16
CA SER A 85 3.77 7.06 7.44
C SER A 85 4.86 6.41 8.28
N LYS A 86 5.03 6.88 9.51
CA LYS A 86 6.00 6.32 10.46
C LYS A 86 5.69 4.86 10.77
N LYS A 87 4.41 4.54 11.01
CA LYS A 87 3.97 3.17 11.30
C LYS A 87 4.22 2.24 10.13
N ILE A 88 3.97 2.67 8.88
CA ILE A 88 4.26 1.87 7.68
C ILE A 88 5.74 1.48 7.66
N PHE A 89 6.65 2.43 7.84
CA PHE A 89 8.08 2.13 7.81
C PHE A 89 8.54 1.30 9.01
N GLU A 90 8.00 1.52 10.19
CA GLU A 90 8.29 0.67 11.36
C GLU A 90 7.86 -0.79 11.12
N GLU A 91 6.66 -0.98 10.59
CA GLU A 91 6.14 -2.32 10.27
C GLU A 91 6.85 -2.96 9.06
N SER A 92 7.47 -2.18 8.21
CA SER A 92 8.21 -2.67 7.04
C SER A 92 9.67 -3.01 7.33
N LYS A 93 10.19 -2.76 8.53
CA LYS A 93 11.57 -3.12 8.90
C LYS A 93 11.87 -4.61 8.81
N SER A 94 10.86 -5.45 8.94
CA SER A 94 10.98 -6.91 8.92
C SER A 94 10.65 -7.55 7.58
N VAL A 95 10.42 -6.76 6.53
CA VAL A 95 10.06 -7.25 5.18
C VAL A 95 11.12 -6.89 4.15
N ASP A 96 11.14 -7.62 3.05
CA ASP A 96 12.09 -7.41 1.95
C ASP A 96 11.60 -6.33 0.97
N VAL A 97 10.29 -6.25 0.78
CA VAL A 97 9.64 -5.33 -0.18
C VAL A 97 8.42 -4.69 0.44
N LEU A 98 8.30 -3.36 0.29
CA LEU A 98 7.10 -2.58 0.59
C LEU A 98 6.43 -2.17 -0.73
N ILE A 99 5.13 -2.47 -0.86
CA ILE A 99 4.31 -2.06 -2.01
C ILE A 99 3.23 -1.08 -1.55
N LEU A 100 3.17 0.09 -2.18
CA LEU A 100 2.18 1.11 -1.89
C LEU A 100 1.15 1.21 -3.03
N PHE A 101 -0.12 0.92 -2.71
CA PHE A 101 -1.28 1.15 -3.56
C PHE A 101 -2.16 2.25 -2.98
N VAL A 102 -1.63 3.47 -2.94
CA VAL A 102 -2.30 4.62 -2.32
C VAL A 102 -2.36 5.81 -3.30
N PRO A 103 -3.25 6.79 -3.07
CA PRO A 103 -3.32 7.98 -3.89
C PRO A 103 -2.00 8.77 -3.94
N LYS A 104 -1.81 9.54 -5.01
CA LYS A 104 -0.62 10.37 -5.24
C LYS A 104 -0.22 11.24 -4.05
N ASP A 105 -1.17 11.98 -3.49
CA ASP A 105 -0.88 12.89 -2.38
C ASP A 105 -0.53 12.15 -1.08
N MET A 106 -1.13 10.99 -0.86
CA MET A 106 -0.78 10.11 0.25
C MET A 106 0.61 9.48 0.05
N THR A 107 0.95 9.09 -1.18
CA THR A 107 2.30 8.63 -1.53
C THR A 107 3.36 9.68 -1.19
N LYS A 108 3.12 10.95 -1.54
CA LYS A 108 4.03 12.06 -1.20
C LYS A 108 4.25 12.18 0.31
N ILE A 109 3.18 12.09 1.10
CA ILE A 109 3.26 12.15 2.56
C ILE A 109 4.10 11.00 3.10
N ILE A 110 3.86 9.78 2.64
CA ILE A 110 4.59 8.58 3.09
C ILE A 110 6.08 8.71 2.75
N LEU A 111 6.42 9.08 1.54
CA LEU A 111 7.81 9.16 1.08
C LEU A 111 8.62 10.26 1.78
N GLN A 112 7.99 11.28 2.34
CA GLN A 112 8.68 12.31 3.14
C GLN A 112 9.30 11.75 4.43
N GLN A 113 8.76 10.65 4.96
CA GLN A 113 9.28 9.99 6.17
C GLN A 113 10.36 8.95 5.85
N GLY A 114 10.52 8.60 4.57
CA GLY A 114 11.17 7.37 4.20
C GLY A 114 12.67 7.44 4.02
N ASN A 115 13.37 6.87 4.94
CA ASN A 115 14.64 6.21 4.69
C ASN A 115 14.49 4.76 5.15
N ASN A 116 14.23 3.86 4.22
CA ASN A 116 13.98 2.46 4.53
C ASN A 116 14.93 1.58 3.73
N ASP A 117 15.48 0.56 4.38
CA ASP A 117 16.37 -0.42 3.75
C ASP A 117 15.64 -1.42 2.84
N CYS A 118 14.30 -1.49 2.95
CA CYS A 118 13.54 -2.37 2.08
C CYS A 118 13.36 -1.80 0.66
N LYS A 119 13.17 -2.68 -0.30
CA LYS A 119 12.79 -2.29 -1.65
C LYS A 119 11.39 -1.70 -1.63
N LEU A 120 11.17 -0.59 -2.35
CA LEU A 120 9.88 0.09 -2.43
C LEU A 120 9.33 0.04 -3.85
N ILE A 121 8.09 -0.43 -3.97
CA ILE A 121 7.31 -0.36 -5.22
C ILE A 121 6.10 0.53 -4.96
N THR A 122 5.96 1.60 -5.74
CA THR A 122 4.75 2.44 -5.72
C THR A 122 4.04 2.39 -7.06
N VAL A 123 2.73 2.24 -7.00
CA VAL A 123 1.85 2.29 -8.19
C VAL A 123 0.98 3.54 -8.06
N THR A 124 1.39 4.61 -8.70
CA THR A 124 0.80 5.94 -8.54
C THR A 124 0.98 6.78 -9.80
N ASN A 125 0.25 7.87 -9.90
CA ASN A 125 0.45 8.89 -10.94
C ASN A 125 1.45 9.99 -10.54
N TYR A 126 2.25 9.73 -9.53
CA TYR A 126 3.32 10.61 -9.05
C TYR A 126 4.67 9.90 -9.13
N ILE A 127 5.62 10.52 -9.84
CA ILE A 127 7.00 10.06 -9.93
C ILE A 127 7.87 11.17 -9.34
N PRO A 128 8.56 10.94 -8.19
CA PRO A 128 9.42 11.94 -7.61
C PRO A 128 10.61 12.24 -8.51
N LYS A 129 11.05 13.49 -8.51
CA LYS A 129 12.22 13.93 -9.30
C LYS A 129 13.51 13.22 -8.89
N TYR A 130 13.59 12.76 -7.65
CA TYR A 130 14.76 12.07 -7.08
C TYR A 130 14.69 10.54 -7.12
N LYS A 131 13.75 9.97 -7.87
CA LYS A 131 13.61 8.50 -7.96
C LYS A 131 14.91 7.82 -8.43
N GLU A 132 15.64 8.49 -9.33
CA GLU A 132 16.88 7.98 -9.92
C GLU A 132 18.03 7.93 -8.91
N SER A 133 17.95 8.69 -7.81
CA SER A 133 18.95 8.69 -6.75
C SER A 133 18.78 7.54 -5.75
N ASN A 134 17.68 6.78 -5.83
CA ASN A 134 17.45 5.64 -4.95
C ASN A 134 17.20 4.36 -5.76
N PRO A 135 18.21 3.49 -5.92
CA PRO A 135 18.12 2.28 -6.72
C PRO A 135 17.16 1.22 -6.13
N ASN A 136 16.72 1.42 -4.89
CA ASN A 136 15.79 0.51 -4.21
C ASN A 136 14.32 0.88 -4.44
N TRP A 137 14.06 1.96 -5.17
CA TRP A 137 12.71 2.46 -5.40
C TRP A 137 12.26 2.24 -6.84
N TYR A 138 11.09 1.60 -6.99
CA TYR A 138 10.42 1.32 -8.25
C TYR A 138 9.12 2.09 -8.31
N PHE A 139 8.98 2.96 -9.32
CA PHE A 139 7.78 3.76 -9.53
C PHE A 139 7.07 3.28 -10.80
N ILE A 140 5.85 2.82 -10.64
CA ILE A 140 5.00 2.35 -11.72
C ILE A 140 3.87 3.35 -11.89
N GLU A 141 3.79 3.97 -13.07
CA GLU A 141 2.73 4.92 -13.38
C GLU A 141 1.41 4.19 -13.61
N ARG A 142 0.36 4.68 -12.96
CA ARG A 142 -1.01 4.25 -13.22
C ARG A 142 -1.85 5.41 -13.72
N LYS A 143 -2.87 5.09 -14.53
CA LYS A 143 -3.91 6.02 -14.94
C LYS A 143 -5.18 5.71 -14.14
N GLY A 144 -5.71 6.71 -13.42
CA GLY A 144 -6.91 6.57 -12.61
C GLY A 144 -6.68 5.82 -11.29
N ALA A 145 -7.74 5.23 -10.75
CA ALA A 145 -7.76 4.64 -9.41
C ALA A 145 -7.35 3.15 -9.36
N ARG A 146 -7.23 2.48 -10.50
CA ARG A 146 -6.99 1.04 -10.58
C ARG A 146 -5.54 0.73 -10.90
N ILE A 147 -5.06 -0.41 -10.41
CA ILE A 147 -3.71 -0.93 -10.70
C ILE A 147 -3.59 -1.26 -12.19
N GLY A 148 -4.49 -2.05 -12.73
CA GLY A 148 -4.48 -2.55 -14.09
C GLY A 148 -3.62 -3.80 -14.28
N ARG A 149 -4.02 -4.67 -15.21
CA ARG A 149 -3.34 -5.95 -15.47
C ARG A 149 -1.88 -5.78 -15.91
N LYS A 150 -1.60 -4.75 -16.70
CA LYS A 150 -0.23 -4.46 -17.17
C LYS A 150 0.69 -4.12 -15.99
N ASN A 151 0.25 -3.26 -15.09
CA ASN A 151 1.02 -2.87 -13.93
C ASN A 151 1.19 -4.03 -12.94
N GLU A 152 0.17 -4.84 -12.75
CA GLU A 152 0.28 -6.04 -11.94
C GLU A 152 1.36 -6.98 -12.46
N LYS A 153 1.40 -7.21 -13.77
CA LYS A 153 2.46 -8.01 -14.40
C LYS A 153 3.85 -7.43 -14.13
N ILE A 154 4.02 -6.11 -14.26
CA ILE A 154 5.28 -5.42 -13.97
C ILE A 154 5.70 -5.63 -12.50
N ILE A 155 4.75 -5.53 -11.56
CA ILE A 155 5.04 -5.76 -10.14
C ILE A 155 5.57 -7.19 -9.92
N PHE A 156 4.91 -8.20 -10.48
CA PHE A 156 5.36 -9.58 -10.36
C PHE A 156 6.74 -9.82 -10.99
N GLU A 157 7.03 -9.20 -12.13
CA GLU A 157 8.36 -9.27 -12.75
C GLU A 157 9.44 -8.65 -11.83
N ILE A 158 9.17 -7.49 -11.20
CA ILE A 158 10.08 -6.88 -10.23
C ILE A 158 10.30 -7.81 -9.04
N LEU A 159 9.24 -8.36 -8.45
CA LEU A 159 9.33 -9.28 -7.32
C LEU A 159 10.16 -10.52 -7.65
N GLN A 160 9.98 -11.11 -8.83
CA GLN A 160 10.75 -12.27 -9.30
C GLN A 160 12.23 -11.92 -9.45
N ASN A 161 12.54 -10.76 -10.02
CA ASN A 161 13.93 -10.31 -10.18
C ASN A 161 14.61 -10.06 -8.84
N LEU A 162 13.90 -9.47 -7.87
CA LEU A 162 14.41 -9.25 -6.52
C LEU A 162 14.64 -10.56 -5.76
N GLU A 163 13.77 -11.53 -5.93
CA GLU A 163 13.94 -12.88 -5.35
C GLU A 163 15.18 -13.57 -5.89
N SER A 164 15.38 -13.52 -7.21
CA SER A 164 16.54 -14.13 -7.89
C SER A 164 17.87 -13.45 -7.53
N SER A 165 17.86 -12.17 -7.21
CA SER A 165 19.07 -11.42 -6.82
C SER A 165 19.51 -11.68 -5.38
N ASN A 166 18.65 -12.25 -4.55
CA ASN A 166 18.92 -12.61 -3.15
C ASN A 166 19.38 -14.08 -2.99
N CYS A 167 19.43 -14.82 -4.08
CA CYS A 167 20.04 -16.14 -4.18
C CYS A 167 21.46 -16.02 -4.74
#